data_bb291fe3ca5f828253eb0d1f19ea17b2
#
_entry.id   bb291fe3ca5f828253eb0d1f19ea17b2
#
_cell.length_a   1.000
_cell.length_b   1.000
_cell.length_c   1.000
_cell.angle_alpha   90.00
_cell.angle_beta   90.00
_cell.angle_gamma   90.00
#
_symmetry.space_group_name_H-M   'P 1'
#
loop_
_entity.id
_entity.type
_entity.pdbx_description
1 polymer ?
#
loop_
_entity_poly.entity_id
_entity_poly.type
_entity_poly.pdbx_seq_one_letter_code
_entity_poly.pdbx_strand_id
1 'polypeptide(L)'
;MKKRLLSLFIAVATLAGIAGCAQIKKPVARARAMPTGLRFEQVGRVSLYAGEPCASQIMFDFHGAASTVWLAAPMHQTKILTDAAKKNQRVQISGKWHRGGQPNCSYVEVTNVELTR
;
A
#
# COMPACT_ATOMS: atom_id res chain seq x y z
N MET A 1 -40.50 -28.01 -37.30
CA MET A 1 -40.22 -27.67 -36.92
C MET A 1 -39.89 -27.24 -35.91
N LYS A 2 -39.78 -27.03 -35.49
CA LYS A 2 -39.47 -26.73 -34.65
C LYS A 2 -38.52 -26.67 -34.05
N LYS A 3 -38.05 -26.52 -33.82
CA LYS A 3 -37.19 -26.65 -33.35
C LYS A 3 -36.40 -25.76 -33.26
N ARG A 4 -36.10 -25.24 -33.41
CA ARG A 4 -35.40 -24.51 -33.53
C ARG A 4 -35.16 -23.67 -32.62
N LEU A 5 -35.13 -23.28 -32.24
CA LEU A 5 -35.12 -22.48 -31.56
C LEU A 5 -34.45 -22.51 -30.53
N LEU A 6 -34.24 -22.67 -29.99
CA LEU A 6 -33.82 -22.94 -29.01
C LEU A 6 -32.51 -22.63 -28.76
N SER A 7 -31.97 -22.56 -29.10
CA SER A 7 -30.65 -22.52 -29.02
C SER A 7 -30.11 -21.25 -28.67
N LEU A 8 -30.67 -20.38 -28.90
CA LEU A 8 -30.16 -19.22 -28.71
C LEU A 8 -29.75 -18.88 -27.44
N PHE A 9 -30.31 -19.03 -26.58
CA PHE A 9 -30.06 -18.56 -25.38
C PHE A 9 -28.82 -18.77 -24.81
N ILE A 10 -28.29 -19.59 -25.05
CA ILE A 10 -27.13 -19.93 -24.57
C ILE A 10 -26.14 -18.89 -24.51
N ALA A 11 -25.90 -18.23 -25.43
CA ALA A 11 -24.84 -17.33 -25.51
C ALA A 11 -24.81 -16.35 -24.42
N VAL A 12 -25.84 -16.08 -23.93
CA VAL A 12 -25.88 -15.12 -22.97
C VAL A 12 -25.13 -15.33 -21.74
N ALA A 13 -25.23 -16.42 -21.25
CA ALA A 13 -24.61 -16.74 -20.02
C ALA A 13 -23.19 -16.39 -19.96
N THR A 14 -22.53 -16.57 -21.00
CA THR A 14 -21.14 -16.38 -20.96
C THR A 14 -20.71 -15.02 -20.63
N LEU A 15 -21.41 -14.07 -20.99
CA LEU A 15 -21.01 -12.79 -20.75
C LEU A 15 -20.85 -12.48 -19.35
N ALA A 16 -21.74 -12.85 -18.58
CA ALA A 16 -21.72 -12.53 -17.21
C ALA A 16 -20.47 -12.95 -16.53
N GLY A 17 -20.02 -14.10 -16.83
CA GLY A 17 -18.86 -14.61 -16.17
C GLY A 17 -17.65 -13.78 -16.40
N ILE A 18 -17.52 -13.27 -17.54
CA ILE A 18 -16.36 -12.54 -17.87
C ILE A 18 -16.28 -11.26 -17.12
N ALA A 19 -17.33 -10.58 -16.99
CA ALA A 19 -17.33 -9.33 -16.34
C ALA A 19 -16.86 -9.47 -14.90
N GLY A 20 -17.23 -10.51 -14.25
CA GLY A 20 -16.86 -10.68 -12.88
C GLY A 20 -15.38 -10.84 -12.69
N CYS A 21 -14.73 -11.51 -13.57
CA CYS A 21 -13.34 -11.76 -13.42
C CYS A 21 -12.50 -10.51 -13.42
N ALA A 22 -12.89 -9.55 -14.16
CA ALA A 22 -12.06 -8.40 -14.31
C ALA A 22 -11.87 -7.63 -13.02
N GLN A 23 -12.72 -7.84 -12.07
CA GLN A 23 -12.66 -7.04 -10.89
C GLN A 23 -11.77 -7.55 -9.82
N ILE A 24 -11.28 -8.72 -9.98
CA ILE A 24 -10.50 -9.32 -8.95
C ILE A 24 -9.13 -8.72 -8.79
N LYS A 25 -8.61 -8.17 -9.81
CA LYS A 25 -7.26 -7.70 -9.76
C LYS A 25 -7.13 -6.27 -9.37
N LYS A 26 -7.26 -5.97 -8.14
CA LYS A 26 -7.02 -4.64 -7.69
C LYS A 26 -5.73 -4.57 -6.93
N PRO A 27 -4.91 -3.57 -7.15
CA PRO A 27 -3.70 -3.40 -6.36
C PRO A 27 -4.09 -3.00 -4.94
N VAL A 28 -3.19 -3.21 -4.02
CA VAL A 28 -3.40 -2.78 -2.65
C VAL A 28 -3.40 -1.26 -2.64
N ALA A 29 -4.41 -0.67 -2.05
CA ALA A 29 -4.53 0.76 -2.05
C ALA A 29 -3.60 1.38 -1.03
N ARG A 30 -3.07 2.55 -1.36
CA ARG A 30 -2.28 3.32 -0.41
C ARG A 30 -3.23 3.92 0.62
N ALA A 31 -2.72 4.16 1.82
CA ALA A 31 -3.52 4.73 2.89
C ALA A 31 -4.09 6.08 2.49
N ARG A 32 -5.28 6.35 2.96
CA ARG A 32 -5.93 7.60 2.66
C ARG A 32 -5.19 8.75 3.31
N ALA A 33 -5.47 9.97 2.84
CA ALA A 33 -4.90 11.15 3.45
C ALA A 33 -5.28 11.22 4.92
N MET A 34 -4.31 11.42 5.78
CA MET A 34 -4.51 11.43 7.21
C MET A 34 -4.20 12.81 7.78
N PRO A 35 -4.87 13.21 8.86
CA PRO A 35 -4.55 14.47 9.49
C PRO A 35 -3.15 14.43 10.08
N THR A 36 -2.47 15.56 10.02
CA THR A 36 -1.14 15.70 10.60
C THR A 36 -1.20 15.51 12.11
N GLY A 37 -0.25 14.78 12.64
CA GLY A 37 -0.11 14.61 14.08
C GLY A 37 -0.70 13.36 14.66
N LEU A 38 -1.48 12.61 13.89
CA LEU A 38 -2.00 11.35 14.41
C LEU A 38 -0.88 10.33 14.57
N ARG A 39 -0.98 9.55 15.60
CA ARG A 39 0.04 8.54 15.87
C ARG A 39 -0.08 7.38 14.90
N PHE A 40 1.07 6.85 14.56
CA PHE A 40 1.16 5.65 13.74
C PHE A 40 2.02 4.63 14.49
N GLU A 41 1.54 3.39 14.57
CA GLU A 41 2.30 2.33 15.22
C GLU A 41 1.86 1.01 14.61
N GLN A 42 2.69 0.41 13.82
CA GLN A 42 2.35 -0.85 13.14
C GLN A 42 3.58 -1.69 12.90
N VAL A 43 3.35 -2.97 12.71
CA VAL A 43 4.38 -3.93 12.37
C VAL A 43 4.20 -4.34 10.91
N GLY A 44 5.27 -4.36 10.18
CA GLY A 44 5.24 -4.75 8.77
C GLY A 44 6.65 -4.79 8.20
N ARG A 45 6.75 -4.71 6.87
CA ARG A 45 8.03 -4.71 6.19
C ARG A 45 8.21 -3.41 5.44
N VAL A 46 9.47 -3.03 5.25
CA VAL A 46 9.78 -1.81 4.52
C VAL A 46 10.54 -2.15 3.26
N SER A 47 10.43 -1.28 2.29
CA SER A 47 11.24 -1.33 1.09
C SER A 47 11.65 0.09 0.71
N LEU A 48 12.70 0.22 -0.09
CA LEU A 48 13.09 1.53 -0.56
C LEU A 48 12.02 2.03 -1.51
N TYR A 49 11.68 3.29 -1.36
CA TYR A 49 10.68 3.88 -2.24
C TYR A 49 11.34 4.24 -3.58
N ALA A 50 10.75 3.73 -4.63
CA ALA A 50 11.23 4.01 -5.98
C ALA A 50 10.13 4.71 -6.73
N GLY A 51 10.29 5.96 -6.98
CA GLY A 51 9.28 6.74 -7.67
C GLY A 51 9.47 8.20 -7.35
N GLU A 52 8.52 9.01 -7.76
CA GLU A 52 8.58 10.42 -7.45
C GLU A 52 7.77 10.70 -6.22
N PRO A 53 8.41 11.06 -5.12
CA PRO A 53 7.65 11.30 -3.89
C PRO A 53 6.91 12.63 -3.96
N CYS A 54 5.77 12.67 -3.30
CA CYS A 54 5.03 13.91 -3.17
C CYS A 54 5.64 14.83 -2.10
N ALA A 55 6.60 14.30 -1.33
CA ALA A 55 7.37 15.08 -0.39
C ALA A 55 8.79 14.54 -0.41
N SER A 56 9.76 15.42 -0.39
CA SER A 56 11.17 15.02 -0.54
C SER A 56 11.70 14.15 0.59
N GLN A 57 11.03 14.16 1.71
CA GLN A 57 11.45 13.39 2.86
C GLN A 57 11.11 11.91 2.76
N ILE A 58 10.24 11.54 1.81
CA ILE A 58 9.80 10.15 1.69
C ILE A 58 10.92 9.31 1.08
N MET A 59 11.31 8.28 1.79
CA MET A 59 12.41 7.42 1.37
C MET A 59 12.03 5.93 1.36
N PHE A 60 10.97 5.55 2.04
CA PHE A 60 10.60 4.15 2.17
C PHE A 60 9.11 3.93 1.97
N ASP A 61 8.77 2.71 1.54
CA ASP A 61 7.41 2.22 1.59
C ASP A 61 7.29 1.25 2.75
N PHE A 62 6.23 1.36 3.51
CA PHE A 62 5.94 0.43 4.58
C PHE A 62 4.73 -0.40 4.17
N HIS A 63 4.90 -1.72 4.23
CA HIS A 63 3.86 -2.65 3.84
C HIS A 63 3.25 -3.26 5.09
N GLY A 64 2.14 -2.68 5.52
CA GLY A 64 1.40 -3.17 6.67
C GLY A 64 0.35 -4.19 6.26
N ALA A 65 -0.47 -4.57 7.21
CA ALA A 65 -1.48 -5.59 6.96
C ALA A 65 -2.58 -5.11 6.02
N ALA A 66 -2.94 -3.86 6.10
CA ALA A 66 -4.08 -3.33 5.35
C ALA A 66 -3.71 -2.39 4.21
N SER A 67 -2.59 -1.75 4.28
CA SER A 67 -2.24 -0.74 3.29
C SER A 67 -0.75 -0.49 3.24
N THR A 68 -0.33 0.21 2.21
CA THR A 68 1.04 0.66 2.06
C THR A 68 1.11 2.12 2.48
N VAL A 69 2.14 2.48 3.19
CA VAL A 69 2.31 3.82 3.73
C VAL A 69 3.70 4.33 3.38
N TRP A 70 3.80 5.59 3.05
CA TRP A 70 5.09 6.23 2.82
C TRP A 70 5.72 6.61 4.17
N LEU A 71 7.02 6.41 4.27
CA LEU A 71 7.76 6.77 5.49
C LEU A 71 8.85 7.77 5.20
N ALA A 72 9.00 8.71 6.11
CA ALA A 72 10.14 9.61 6.14
C ALA A 72 10.89 9.33 7.44
N ALA A 73 12.16 9.07 7.38
CA ALA A 73 12.93 8.71 8.55
C ALA A 73 14.08 9.66 8.79
N PRO A 74 14.37 9.98 10.05
CA PRO A 74 15.54 10.79 10.36
C PRO A 74 16.79 9.97 10.07
N MET A 75 17.89 10.66 9.91
CA MET A 75 19.13 10.02 9.46
C MET A 75 19.54 8.83 10.32
N HIS A 76 19.38 8.93 11.61
CA HIS A 76 19.80 7.86 12.50
C HIS A 76 18.91 6.60 12.40
N GLN A 77 17.73 6.72 11.82
CA GLN A 77 16.85 5.57 11.62
C GLN A 77 16.98 5.01 10.20
N THR A 78 17.54 5.77 9.29
CA THR A 78 17.63 5.37 7.90
C THR A 78 18.42 4.08 7.72
N LYS A 79 19.49 3.94 8.46
CA LYS A 79 20.35 2.76 8.34
C LYS A 79 19.60 1.49 8.77
N ILE A 80 18.89 1.57 9.89
CA ILE A 80 18.15 0.43 10.39
C ILE A 80 17.07 0.03 9.37
N LEU A 81 16.39 1.00 8.81
CA LEU A 81 15.35 0.73 7.83
C LEU A 81 15.92 0.16 6.54
N THR A 82 17.06 0.67 6.09
CA THR A 82 17.70 0.16 4.90
C THR A 82 18.12 -1.29 5.09
N ASP A 83 18.69 -1.61 6.22
CA ASP A 83 19.13 -2.97 6.51
C ASP A 83 17.92 -3.90 6.62
N ALA A 84 16.85 -3.47 7.25
CA ALA A 84 15.64 -4.26 7.36
C ALA A 84 15.02 -4.51 6.00
N ALA A 85 15.06 -3.51 5.12
CA ALA A 85 14.55 -3.67 3.76
C ALA A 85 15.36 -4.70 2.98
N LYS A 86 16.66 -4.66 3.10
CA LYS A 86 17.52 -5.61 2.40
C LYS A 86 17.33 -7.03 2.89
N LYS A 87 17.06 -7.20 4.16
CA LYS A 87 16.88 -8.52 4.75
C LYS A 87 15.43 -8.97 4.76
N ASN A 88 14.53 -8.14 4.25
CA ASN A 88 13.10 -8.41 4.28
C ASN A 88 12.63 -8.73 5.69
N GLN A 89 13.13 -7.98 6.64
CA GLN A 89 12.82 -8.19 8.04
C GLN A 89 11.63 -7.37 8.50
N ARG A 90 10.81 -7.94 9.37
CA ARG A 90 9.69 -7.21 9.91
C ARG A 90 10.15 -6.23 10.96
N VAL A 91 9.53 -5.07 10.97
CA VAL A 91 9.87 -4.01 11.91
C VAL A 91 8.60 -3.42 12.49
N GLN A 92 8.70 -2.91 13.69
CA GLN A 92 7.63 -2.11 14.26
C GLN A 92 8.02 -0.65 14.08
N ILE A 93 7.16 0.08 13.42
CA ILE A 93 7.37 1.49 13.13
C ILE A 93 6.45 2.32 14.00
N SER A 94 7.03 3.27 14.70
CA SER A 94 6.25 4.26 15.45
C SER A 94 6.56 5.63 14.87
N GLY A 95 5.54 6.45 14.76
CA GLY A 95 5.72 7.79 14.24
C GLY A 95 4.44 8.58 14.26
N LYS A 96 4.42 9.63 13.48
CA LYS A 96 3.24 10.50 13.37
C LYS A 96 2.98 10.81 11.92
N TRP A 97 1.71 10.92 11.58
CA TRP A 97 1.30 11.29 10.24
C TRP A 97 1.62 12.74 9.96
N HIS A 98 2.08 12.98 8.76
CA HIS A 98 2.31 14.33 8.23
C HIS A 98 1.67 14.44 6.86
N ARG A 99 1.31 15.64 6.51
CA ARG A 99 0.76 15.89 5.20
C ARG A 99 1.74 16.72 4.40
N GLY A 100 2.06 16.27 3.20
CA GLY A 100 2.87 17.03 2.29
C GLY A 100 2.09 18.17 1.65
N GLY A 101 2.72 18.87 0.75
CA GLY A 101 2.12 20.03 0.13
C GLY A 101 1.04 19.73 -0.89
N GLN A 102 0.94 18.50 -1.35
CA GLN A 102 -0.03 18.12 -2.36
C GLN A 102 -1.18 17.36 -1.73
N PRO A 103 -2.36 17.39 -2.36
CA PRO A 103 -3.48 16.57 -1.90
C PRO A 103 -3.08 15.10 -1.94
N ASN A 104 -3.57 14.36 -0.99
CA ASN A 104 -3.28 12.93 -0.89
C ASN A 104 -1.81 12.59 -0.65
N CYS A 105 -1.04 13.54 -0.20
CA CYS A 105 0.35 13.30 0.14
C CYS A 105 0.49 13.15 1.65
N SER A 106 0.09 12.02 2.18
CA SER A 106 0.25 11.74 3.60
C SER A 106 1.36 10.71 3.78
N TYR A 107 2.22 10.95 4.73
CA TYR A 107 3.31 10.04 5.05
C TYR A 107 3.53 10.03 6.55
N VAL A 108 4.26 9.04 7.02
CA VAL A 108 4.57 8.93 8.44
C VAL A 108 6.01 9.38 8.67
N GLU A 109 6.19 10.28 9.62
CA GLU A 109 7.53 10.66 10.04
C GLU A 109 7.89 9.70 11.16
N VAL A 110 8.92 8.91 10.94
CA VAL A 110 9.29 7.84 11.85
C VAL A 110 10.00 8.41 13.07
N THR A 111 9.55 8.02 14.25
CA THR A 111 10.18 8.41 15.49
C THR A 111 10.94 7.26 16.14
N ASN A 112 10.52 6.03 15.86
CA ASN A 112 11.22 4.88 16.43
C ASN A 112 11.02 3.65 15.55
N VAL A 113 12.06 2.82 15.49
CA VAL A 113 12.02 1.56 14.75
C VAL A 113 12.51 0.46 15.66
N GLU A 114 11.75 -0.63 15.73
CA GLU A 114 12.19 -1.81 16.47
C GLU A 114 12.12 -3.02 15.55
N LEU A 115 13.17 -3.81 15.57
CA LEU A 115 13.19 -5.04 14.80
C LEU A 115 12.33 -6.07 15.50
N THR A 116 11.51 -6.79 14.74
CA THR A 116 10.68 -7.84 15.31
C THR A 116 11.08 -9.18 14.71
N ARG A 117 10.70 -10.24 15.36
CA ARG A 117 11.01 -11.58 14.89
C ARG A 117 9.82 -12.25 14.24
#